data_d6694887456d0dcefc0190e3b728558b
#
_entry.id   d6694887456d0dcefc0190e3b728558b
#
_cell.length_a   1.000
_cell.length_b   1.000
_cell.length_c   1.000
_cell.angle_alpha   90.00
_cell.angle_beta   90.00
_cell.angle_gamma   90.00
#
_symmetry.space_group_name_H-M   'P 1'
#
loop_
_entity.id
_entity.type
_entity.pdbx_description
1 polymer ?
#
loop_
_entity_poly.entity_id
_entity_poly.type
_entity_poly.pdbx_seq_one_letter_code
_entity_poly.pdbx_strand_id
1 'polypeptide(L)'
;VHTMVEKIVADAQTAYGMVPNKYVKTSENFGRVDKGACLGLISFVRWIVATPLWNGASQYGYNLRRVFENEYTYDINRWRRAKEAAKAVLDFEVGGTKRYSLYMKHDANDFKDPADGNLNDSRVYARLWDMFYDMDAFANEYVFFMTKSKDQAWQGDIYPPSREGSSRQQPVQEQVDEYEYIVGDYGYPVYSAEARKGGYDDANPYVKGTRDPRFYRDIIYHGAPYRNNKNESKTLNTASGSDKIGATNATTTGYYLRKFQQESWNKSGNFSINAPAIWRLPEFIYIYAEACNELGEDLDEAYKLVNTVRERSFMKPMPPEVKSNQQLMREYIQRERRVELFYEGKRPWTCRLYLEPTSKEELAKESLWKSSGSDNSKRTQKYWAANNGALPRCQRMINGMRPVQDENGAITVDGVKYRMERFCVEERTFSIQHYLFPIRQSELQKTPSIEQNPGW
;
A
#
# COMPACT_ATOMS: atom_id res chain seq x y z
N VAL A 1 -3.04 10.16 25.30
CA VAL A 1 -2.44 10.18 23.95
C VAL A 1 -1.90 11.57 23.65
N HIS A 2 -2.69 12.62 23.86
CA HIS A 2 -2.30 14.01 23.55
C HIS A 2 -1.00 14.42 24.25
N THR A 3 -0.91 14.25 25.58
CA THR A 3 0.29 14.54 26.35
C THR A 3 1.52 13.77 25.86
N MET A 4 1.34 12.51 25.45
CA MET A 4 2.41 11.69 24.91
C MET A 4 2.90 12.23 23.56
N VAL A 5 1.99 12.62 22.69
CA VAL A 5 2.33 13.21 21.38
C VAL A 5 3.11 14.51 21.56
N GLU A 6 2.68 15.39 22.47
CA GLU A 6 3.43 16.64 22.75
C GLU A 6 4.85 16.37 23.28
N LYS A 7 5.03 15.33 24.11
CA LYS A 7 6.37 14.91 24.55
C LYS A 7 7.22 14.40 23.38
N ILE A 8 6.66 13.51 22.53
CA ILE A 8 7.38 13.02 21.34
C ILE A 8 7.78 14.17 20.42
N VAL A 9 6.89 15.14 20.21
CA VAL A 9 7.17 16.32 19.40
C VAL A 9 8.29 17.17 20.03
N ALA A 10 8.24 17.43 21.34
CA ALA A 10 9.27 18.17 22.05
C ALA A 10 10.65 17.48 22.00
N ASP A 11 10.68 16.15 22.18
CA ASP A 11 11.90 15.36 22.07
C ASP A 11 12.46 15.39 20.63
N ALA A 12 11.60 15.27 19.63
CA ALA A 12 12.01 15.35 18.22
C ALA A 12 12.52 16.75 17.84
N GLN A 13 11.92 17.81 18.38
CA GLN A 13 12.40 19.19 18.20
C GLN A 13 13.76 19.40 18.87
N THR A 14 13.97 18.86 20.06
CA THR A 14 15.27 18.88 20.74
C THR A 14 16.32 18.16 19.88
N ALA A 15 16.01 16.94 19.41
CA ALA A 15 16.88 16.16 18.55
C ALA A 15 17.19 16.90 17.23
N TYR A 16 16.22 17.60 16.65
CA TYR A 16 16.40 18.42 15.45
C TYR A 16 17.50 19.48 15.63
N GLY A 17 17.63 20.07 16.83
CA GLY A 17 18.72 21.00 17.17
C GLY A 17 20.10 20.35 17.26
N MET A 18 20.17 19.02 17.44
CA MET A 18 21.41 18.28 17.72
C MET A 18 21.97 17.52 16.52
N VAL A 19 21.14 17.18 15.52
CA VAL A 19 21.54 16.40 14.36
C VAL A 19 21.84 17.28 13.15
N PRO A 20 22.65 16.81 12.16
CA PRO A 20 22.95 17.58 10.98
C PRO A 20 21.75 17.69 10.02
N ASN A 21 21.80 18.66 9.11
CA ASN A 21 20.78 18.83 8.06
C ASN A 21 20.69 17.61 7.12
N LYS A 22 21.85 17.02 6.84
CA LYS A 22 22.00 15.85 5.97
C LYS A 22 23.35 15.19 6.25
N TYR A 23 23.39 13.87 6.28
CA TYR A 23 24.67 13.16 6.29
C TYR A 23 25.24 13.01 4.88
N VAL A 24 26.55 13.09 4.78
CA VAL A 24 27.26 12.67 3.57
C VAL A 24 27.06 11.15 3.41
N LYS A 25 26.79 10.72 2.20
CA LYS A 25 26.59 9.30 1.86
C LYS A 25 27.90 8.52 2.01
N THR A 26 28.16 8.02 3.20
CA THR A 26 29.25 7.07 3.46
C THR A 26 28.68 5.82 4.07
N SER A 27 29.37 4.71 3.97
CA SER A 27 28.98 3.46 4.63
C SER A 27 28.75 3.61 6.14
N GLU A 28 29.49 4.52 6.77
CA GLU A 28 29.41 4.80 8.21
C GLU A 28 28.18 5.61 8.61
N ASN A 29 27.66 6.43 7.70
CA ASN A 29 26.54 7.33 7.95
C ASN A 29 25.23 6.88 7.27
N PHE A 30 25.24 5.73 6.60
CA PHE A 30 24.06 5.23 5.92
C PHE A 30 22.95 4.88 6.93
N GLY A 31 21.77 5.48 6.76
CA GLY A 31 20.61 5.26 7.63
C GLY A 31 20.62 6.02 8.97
N ARG A 32 21.61 6.88 9.23
CA ARG A 32 21.58 7.73 10.42
C ARG A 32 20.48 8.78 10.37
N VAL A 33 19.94 9.10 11.55
CA VAL A 33 18.89 10.12 11.74
C VAL A 33 19.46 11.51 11.48
N ASP A 34 18.88 12.24 10.54
CA ASP A 34 19.15 13.65 10.26
C ASP A 34 17.93 14.52 10.63
N LYS A 35 18.01 15.83 10.39
CA LYS A 35 16.89 16.76 10.66
C LYS A 35 15.61 16.38 9.93
N GLY A 36 15.69 15.82 8.73
CA GLY A 36 14.53 15.38 7.99
C GLY A 36 13.79 14.24 8.67
N ALA A 37 14.51 13.30 9.29
CA ALA A 37 13.88 12.22 10.06
C ALA A 37 13.16 12.77 11.31
N CYS A 38 13.70 13.81 11.97
CA CYS A 38 13.02 14.48 13.09
C CYS A 38 11.71 15.15 12.64
N LEU A 39 11.74 15.89 11.51
CA LEU A 39 10.53 16.48 10.91
C LEU A 39 9.52 15.39 10.51
N GLY A 40 10.01 14.30 9.95
CA GLY A 40 9.19 13.15 9.58
C GLY A 40 8.45 12.54 10.76
N LEU A 41 9.14 12.36 11.90
CA LEU A 41 8.54 11.88 13.14
C LEU A 41 7.44 12.82 13.63
N ILE A 42 7.71 14.13 13.67
CA ILE A 42 6.73 15.14 14.08
C ILE A 42 5.49 15.07 13.18
N SER A 43 5.67 15.04 11.86
CA SER A 43 4.59 14.97 10.90
C SER A 43 3.76 13.69 11.10
N PHE A 44 4.42 12.55 11.25
CA PHE A 44 3.75 11.26 11.36
C PHE A 44 2.90 11.16 12.64
N VAL A 45 3.41 11.58 13.80
CA VAL A 45 2.62 11.54 15.05
C VAL A 45 1.48 12.56 15.06
N ARG A 46 1.67 13.74 14.46
CA ARG A 46 0.59 14.74 14.28
C ARG A 46 -0.53 14.20 13.40
N TRP A 47 -0.18 13.50 12.32
CA TRP A 47 -1.16 12.85 11.47
C TRP A 47 -1.92 11.73 12.19
N ILE A 48 -1.22 10.83 12.91
CA ILE A 48 -1.88 9.74 13.66
C ILE A 48 -3.01 10.29 14.53
N VAL A 49 -2.78 11.35 15.30
CA VAL A 49 -3.78 11.90 16.22
C VAL A 49 -4.82 12.78 15.55
N ALA A 50 -4.64 13.11 14.28
CA ALA A 50 -5.65 13.78 13.47
C ALA A 50 -6.65 12.80 12.84
N THR A 51 -6.28 11.52 12.70
CA THR A 51 -7.12 10.47 12.07
C THR A 51 -8.34 10.08 12.92
N PRO A 52 -9.39 9.51 12.32
CA PRO A 52 -10.67 9.18 13.00
C PRO A 52 -10.54 8.39 14.30
N LEU A 53 -9.62 7.43 14.41
CA LEU A 53 -9.43 6.63 15.63
C LEU A 53 -9.11 7.52 16.86
N TRP A 54 -8.33 8.58 16.67
CA TRP A 54 -7.84 9.46 17.73
C TRP A 54 -8.50 10.85 17.73
N ASN A 55 -9.34 11.13 16.73
CA ASN A 55 -9.99 12.42 16.55
C ASN A 55 -11.47 12.25 16.23
N GLY A 56 -12.27 12.06 17.26
CA GLY A 56 -13.72 11.94 17.11
C GLY A 56 -14.23 10.50 16.92
N ALA A 57 -13.53 9.48 17.42
CA ALA A 57 -13.94 8.08 17.33
C ALA A 57 -15.36 7.81 17.86
N SER A 58 -15.85 8.59 18.82
CA SER A 58 -17.22 8.52 19.34
C SER A 58 -18.29 8.79 18.29
N GLN A 59 -18.02 9.56 17.25
CA GLN A 59 -18.91 9.80 16.13
C GLN A 59 -19.16 8.53 15.30
N TYR A 60 -18.24 7.56 15.40
CA TYR A 60 -18.33 6.27 14.73
C TYR A 60 -18.86 5.15 15.65
N GLY A 61 -19.43 5.51 16.82
CA GLY A 61 -20.00 4.56 17.75
C GLY A 61 -19.01 3.85 18.68
N TYR A 62 -17.75 4.30 18.72
CA TYR A 62 -16.72 3.71 19.56
C TYR A 62 -16.65 4.39 20.92
N ASN A 63 -16.92 3.62 21.98
CA ASN A 63 -16.76 4.08 23.34
C ASN A 63 -15.41 3.61 23.90
N LEU A 64 -14.34 4.31 23.52
CA LEU A 64 -13.03 4.13 24.12
C LEU A 64 -12.84 4.99 25.39
N ARG A 65 -13.93 5.52 25.99
CA ARG A 65 -13.92 6.45 27.13
C ARG A 65 -12.98 6.07 28.27
N ARG A 66 -12.81 4.76 28.54
CA ARG A 66 -11.89 4.28 29.58
C ARG A 66 -10.42 4.59 29.33
N VAL A 67 -10.04 4.78 28.08
CA VAL A 67 -8.65 5.04 27.70
C VAL A 67 -8.37 6.53 27.49
N PHE A 68 -9.42 7.35 27.22
CA PHE A 68 -9.21 8.69 26.67
C PHE A 68 -10.29 9.71 27.14
N GLU A 69 -10.55 9.83 28.42
CA GLU A 69 -11.68 10.61 28.98
C GLU A 69 -11.87 12.04 28.44
N ASN A 70 -10.84 12.68 27.89
CA ASN A 70 -10.91 14.04 27.38
C ASN A 70 -10.48 14.20 25.91
N GLU A 71 -10.15 13.14 25.19
CA GLU A 71 -9.52 13.23 23.86
C GLU A 71 -10.46 12.82 22.70
N TYR A 72 -11.74 12.58 23.01
CA TYR A 72 -12.73 12.02 22.07
C TYR A 72 -13.44 13.03 21.17
N THR A 73 -13.40 14.30 21.54
CA THR A 73 -14.01 15.31 20.72
C THR A 73 -13.18 15.59 19.48
N TYR A 74 -13.85 15.63 18.35
CA TYR A 74 -13.23 16.06 17.10
C TYR A 74 -12.64 17.46 17.24
N ASP A 75 -11.38 17.62 16.93
CA ASP A 75 -10.66 18.90 16.88
C ASP A 75 -10.01 19.09 15.52
N ILE A 76 -10.56 20.01 14.72
CA ILE A 76 -10.05 20.35 13.40
C ILE A 76 -8.60 20.84 13.42
N ASN A 77 -8.13 21.41 14.55
CA ASN A 77 -6.78 21.91 14.67
C ASN A 77 -5.73 20.77 14.68
N ARG A 78 -6.13 19.52 14.92
CA ARG A 78 -5.24 18.38 14.76
C ARG A 78 -4.85 18.20 13.29
N TRP A 79 -5.79 18.38 12.37
CA TRP A 79 -5.49 18.38 10.94
C TRP A 79 -4.62 19.57 10.53
N ARG A 80 -4.85 20.76 11.12
CA ARG A 80 -4.00 21.95 10.85
C ARG A 80 -2.56 21.70 11.27
N ARG A 81 -2.33 21.15 12.47
CA ARG A 81 -0.99 20.77 12.93
C ARG A 81 -0.36 19.66 12.07
N ALA A 82 -1.15 18.70 11.57
CA ALA A 82 -0.67 17.67 10.66
C ALA A 82 -0.25 18.26 9.30
N LYS A 83 -1.03 19.19 8.76
CA LYS A 83 -0.73 19.94 7.52
C LYS A 83 0.58 20.69 7.64
N GLU A 84 0.73 21.49 8.68
CA GLU A 84 1.93 22.31 8.96
C GLU A 84 3.18 21.41 9.10
N ALA A 85 3.06 20.33 9.86
CA ALA A 85 4.18 19.40 10.08
C ALA A 85 4.56 18.64 8.80
N ALA A 86 3.62 18.24 7.97
CA ALA A 86 3.90 17.61 6.68
C ALA A 86 4.53 18.62 5.71
N LYS A 87 4.01 19.85 5.65
CA LYS A 87 4.59 20.93 4.84
C LYS A 87 6.04 21.22 5.23
N ALA A 88 6.37 21.18 6.51
CA ALA A 88 7.75 21.35 6.98
C ALA A 88 8.72 20.28 6.44
N VAL A 89 8.26 19.04 6.19
CA VAL A 89 9.08 18.01 5.52
C VAL A 89 9.20 18.31 4.03
N LEU A 90 8.09 18.69 3.38
CA LEU A 90 8.05 18.93 1.93
C LEU A 90 8.87 20.17 1.52
N ASP A 91 8.96 21.16 2.40
CA ASP A 91 9.66 22.42 2.16
C ASP A 91 11.07 22.46 2.81
N PHE A 92 11.48 21.39 3.47
CA PHE A 92 12.79 21.35 4.09
C PHE A 92 13.91 21.50 3.07
N GLU A 93 14.76 22.51 3.26
CA GLU A 93 15.86 22.84 2.38
C GLU A 93 17.22 22.67 3.03
N VAL A 94 18.20 22.30 2.23
CA VAL A 94 19.61 22.24 2.59
C VAL A 94 20.42 22.94 1.52
N GLY A 95 21.08 24.04 1.87
CA GLY A 95 21.84 24.83 0.90
C GLY A 95 20.99 25.49 -0.20
N GLY A 96 19.75 25.89 0.12
CA GLY A 96 18.81 26.53 -0.81
C GLY A 96 18.14 25.58 -1.79
N THR A 97 18.26 24.26 -1.58
CA THR A 97 17.61 23.24 -2.42
C THR A 97 16.75 22.32 -1.53
N LYS A 98 15.59 21.93 -2.03
CA LYS A 98 14.73 20.96 -1.33
C LYS A 98 15.51 19.68 -0.99
N ARG A 99 15.45 19.29 0.27
CA ARG A 99 16.16 18.11 0.79
C ARG A 99 15.65 16.82 0.16
N TYR A 100 14.36 16.76 -0.13
CA TYR A 100 13.69 15.57 -0.63
C TYR A 100 13.07 15.81 -2.01
N SER A 101 13.18 14.81 -2.88
CA SER A 101 12.53 14.75 -4.18
C SER A 101 12.15 13.32 -4.52
N LEU A 102 11.14 13.16 -5.36
CA LEU A 102 10.78 11.84 -5.89
C LEU A 102 11.89 11.31 -6.79
N TYR A 103 12.11 10.01 -6.75
CA TYR A 103 13.05 9.33 -7.62
C TYR A 103 12.54 9.30 -9.06
N MET A 104 13.21 10.01 -9.96
CA MET A 104 12.79 10.20 -11.36
C MET A 104 13.80 9.68 -12.37
N LYS A 105 14.78 8.88 -11.95
CA LYS A 105 15.78 8.28 -12.84
C LYS A 105 15.07 7.33 -13.82
N HIS A 106 15.49 7.36 -15.06
CA HIS A 106 14.86 6.69 -16.20
C HIS A 106 13.49 7.27 -16.59
N ASP A 107 13.29 7.55 -17.83
CA ASP A 107 12.00 7.94 -18.38
C ASP A 107 11.28 6.76 -19.07
N ALA A 108 10.05 6.99 -19.51
CA ALA A 108 9.24 5.93 -20.13
C ALA A 108 9.83 5.41 -21.45
N ASN A 109 10.65 6.19 -22.15
CA ASN A 109 11.24 5.79 -23.43
C ASN A 109 12.39 4.80 -23.26
N ASP A 110 13.02 4.77 -22.08
CA ASP A 110 14.10 3.82 -21.75
C ASP A 110 13.60 2.37 -21.69
N PHE A 111 12.28 2.15 -21.73
CA PHE A 111 11.64 0.88 -21.44
C PHE A 111 10.84 0.28 -22.60
N LYS A 112 11.01 0.82 -23.80
CA LYS A 112 10.40 0.24 -25.02
C LYS A 112 11.17 -0.99 -25.46
N ASP A 113 10.43 -2.04 -25.82
CA ASP A 113 11.02 -3.20 -26.48
C ASP A 113 11.54 -2.76 -27.86
N PRO A 114 12.84 -2.97 -28.18
CA PRO A 114 13.37 -2.63 -29.49
C PRO A 114 12.71 -3.38 -30.66
N ALA A 115 12.08 -4.54 -30.38
CA ALA A 115 11.51 -5.39 -31.42
C ALA A 115 10.12 -4.93 -31.87
N ASP A 116 9.29 -4.41 -30.96
CA ASP A 116 7.89 -4.05 -31.27
C ASP A 116 7.53 -2.61 -30.90
N GLY A 117 8.45 -1.86 -30.31
CA GLY A 117 8.22 -0.49 -29.86
C GLY A 117 7.25 -0.37 -28.65
N ASN A 118 6.77 -1.48 -28.12
CA ASN A 118 5.89 -1.52 -26.98
C ASN A 118 6.69 -1.41 -25.68
N LEU A 119 6.03 -0.96 -24.61
CA LEU A 119 6.65 -0.93 -23.28
C LEU A 119 6.94 -2.37 -22.83
N ASN A 120 8.21 -2.65 -22.56
CA ASN A 120 8.61 -3.93 -21.99
C ASN A 120 8.22 -3.96 -20.52
N ASP A 121 7.35 -4.89 -20.11
CA ASP A 121 6.81 -4.98 -18.75
C ASP A 121 7.89 -5.01 -17.67
N SER A 122 9.01 -5.67 -17.92
CA SER A 122 10.10 -5.74 -16.95
C SER A 122 10.86 -4.41 -16.83
N ARG A 123 10.86 -3.56 -17.85
CA ARG A 123 11.61 -2.29 -17.88
C ARG A 123 10.77 -1.08 -17.52
N VAL A 124 9.49 -1.04 -17.84
CA VAL A 124 8.57 0.01 -17.37
C VAL A 124 8.67 0.17 -15.86
N TYR A 125 9.01 -0.92 -15.18
CA TYR A 125 9.15 -0.96 -13.73
C TYR A 125 10.57 -0.70 -13.24
N ALA A 126 11.58 -0.58 -14.10
CA ALA A 126 12.96 -0.36 -13.66
C ALA A 126 13.08 0.90 -12.79
N ARG A 127 12.48 2.03 -13.17
CA ARG A 127 12.40 3.21 -12.30
C ARG A 127 11.80 2.86 -10.94
N LEU A 128 10.69 2.13 -10.94
CA LEU A 128 9.95 1.77 -9.74
C LEU A 128 10.62 0.66 -8.94
N TRP A 129 11.50 -0.11 -9.57
CA TRP A 129 12.32 -1.13 -8.90
C TRP A 129 13.62 -0.57 -8.38
N ASP A 130 14.33 0.19 -9.22
CA ASP A 130 15.63 0.75 -8.87
C ASP A 130 15.52 1.68 -7.66
N MET A 131 14.39 2.36 -7.47
CA MET A 131 14.15 3.19 -6.27
C MET A 131 14.30 2.45 -4.94
N PHE A 132 14.21 1.11 -4.94
CA PHE A 132 14.39 0.30 -3.73
C PHE A 132 15.83 -0.18 -3.54
N TYR A 133 16.71 0.10 -4.50
CA TYR A 133 18.10 -0.36 -4.52
C TYR A 133 19.11 0.74 -4.87
N ASP A 134 18.65 1.84 -5.47
CA ASP A 134 19.51 2.94 -5.91
C ASP A 134 19.86 3.87 -4.75
N MET A 135 21.13 4.15 -4.58
CA MET A 135 21.64 5.07 -3.56
C MET A 135 21.10 6.49 -3.74
N ASP A 136 20.74 6.91 -4.96
CA ASP A 136 20.12 8.21 -5.20
C ASP A 136 18.71 8.29 -4.66
N ALA A 137 17.92 7.19 -4.74
CA ALA A 137 16.62 7.10 -4.10
C ALA A 137 16.75 7.21 -2.59
N PHE A 138 17.65 6.44 -1.97
CA PHE A 138 17.90 6.50 -0.52
C PHE A 138 18.33 7.89 -0.05
N ALA A 139 19.04 8.61 -0.90
CA ALA A 139 19.52 9.93 -0.56
C ALA A 139 18.48 11.04 -0.69
N ASN A 140 17.54 10.91 -1.60
CA ASN A 140 16.68 12.01 -2.00
C ASN A 140 15.19 11.74 -1.73
N GLU A 141 14.72 10.50 -1.78
CA GLU A 141 13.31 10.17 -1.51
C GLU A 141 13.09 9.58 -0.12
N TYR A 142 14.08 8.86 0.43
CA TYR A 142 13.94 8.22 1.73
C TYR A 142 14.23 9.22 2.86
N VAL A 143 13.24 9.39 3.73
CA VAL A 143 13.35 10.29 4.90
C VAL A 143 13.94 9.55 6.08
N PHE A 144 13.48 8.33 6.33
CA PHE A 144 14.06 7.44 7.33
C PHE A 144 13.91 5.99 6.91
N PHE A 145 14.96 5.19 7.10
CA PHE A 145 14.98 3.79 6.70
C PHE A 145 15.89 2.97 7.61
N MET A 146 15.63 1.67 7.64
CA MET A 146 16.47 0.72 8.36
C MET A 146 17.61 0.26 7.44
N THR A 147 18.83 0.19 7.99
CA THR A 147 19.93 -0.47 7.30
C THR A 147 19.87 -1.96 7.58
N LYS A 148 19.65 -2.75 6.54
CA LYS A 148 19.67 -4.19 6.63
C LYS A 148 20.63 -4.74 5.59
N SER A 149 21.69 -5.41 6.03
CA SER A 149 22.54 -6.14 5.11
C SER A 149 21.83 -7.42 4.67
N LYS A 150 21.84 -7.70 3.36
CA LYS A 150 21.53 -8.98 2.70
C LYS A 150 20.57 -9.91 3.46
N ASP A 151 19.25 -9.81 3.20
CA ASP A 151 18.28 -10.73 3.77
C ASP A 151 17.83 -11.78 2.74
N GLN A 152 18.58 -12.87 2.65
CA GLN A 152 18.24 -14.00 1.76
C GLN A 152 16.95 -14.69 2.19
N ALA A 153 16.71 -14.82 3.48
CA ALA A 153 15.54 -15.51 4.00
C ALA A 153 14.26 -14.79 3.59
N TRP A 154 14.25 -13.47 3.65
CA TRP A 154 13.10 -12.68 3.27
C TRP A 154 12.77 -12.79 1.77
N GLN A 155 13.78 -12.78 0.89
CA GLN A 155 13.57 -13.00 -0.55
C GLN A 155 12.96 -14.38 -0.81
N GLY A 156 13.48 -15.42 -0.16
CA GLY A 156 12.92 -16.77 -0.23
C GLY A 156 11.49 -16.87 0.28
N ASP A 157 11.10 -16.03 1.24
CA ASP A 157 9.75 -16.04 1.79
C ASP A 157 8.69 -15.45 0.84
N ILE A 158 9.09 -14.64 -0.15
CA ILE A 158 8.15 -13.96 -1.06
C ILE A 158 8.10 -14.55 -2.47
N TYR A 159 9.13 -15.32 -2.88
CA TYR A 159 9.18 -15.89 -4.22
C TYR A 159 8.21 -17.06 -4.41
N PRO A 160 7.74 -17.31 -5.66
CA PRO A 160 7.00 -18.52 -5.99
C PRO A 160 7.89 -19.78 -5.86
N PRO A 161 7.30 -20.97 -5.61
CA PRO A 161 8.03 -22.23 -5.51
C PRO A 161 8.90 -22.56 -6.73
N SER A 162 8.47 -22.24 -7.94
CA SER A 162 9.27 -22.39 -9.16
C SER A 162 10.58 -21.57 -9.12
N ARG A 163 10.69 -20.64 -8.20
CA ARG A 163 11.90 -19.86 -7.91
C ARG A 163 12.50 -20.19 -6.54
N GLU A 164 12.25 -21.41 -6.04
CA GLU A 164 12.72 -21.91 -4.74
C GLU A 164 12.22 -21.11 -3.53
N GLY A 165 11.12 -20.38 -3.69
CA GLY A 165 10.47 -19.61 -2.63
C GLY A 165 9.41 -20.41 -1.88
N SER A 166 8.88 -19.80 -0.83
CA SER A 166 7.85 -20.39 0.03
C SER A 166 6.57 -19.57 0.16
N SER A 167 6.43 -18.47 -0.60
CA SER A 167 5.20 -17.66 -0.71
C SER A 167 4.50 -17.35 0.60
N ARG A 168 5.26 -17.17 1.69
CA ARG A 168 4.68 -16.92 3.02
C ARG A 168 3.92 -15.61 3.11
N GLN A 169 4.17 -14.68 2.17
CA GLN A 169 3.54 -13.39 2.10
C GLN A 169 2.94 -13.20 0.71
N GLN A 170 1.65 -12.98 0.66
CA GLN A 170 0.89 -13.00 -0.58
C GLN A 170 -0.02 -11.77 -0.68
N PRO A 171 -0.11 -11.14 -1.86
CA PRO A 171 -1.15 -10.17 -2.13
C PRO A 171 -2.55 -10.79 -2.06
N VAL A 172 -3.51 -10.03 -1.57
CA VAL A 172 -4.93 -10.39 -1.54
C VAL A 172 -5.69 -9.63 -2.62
N GLN A 173 -6.86 -10.13 -3.02
CA GLN A 173 -7.66 -9.50 -4.07
C GLN A 173 -8.04 -8.06 -3.71
N GLU A 174 -8.31 -7.77 -2.42
CA GLU A 174 -8.64 -6.45 -1.93
C GLU A 174 -7.50 -5.43 -2.11
N GLN A 175 -6.27 -5.90 -2.20
CA GLN A 175 -5.13 -5.05 -2.57
C GLN A 175 -5.05 -4.88 -4.08
N VAL A 176 -5.28 -5.95 -4.83
CA VAL A 176 -5.24 -5.93 -6.30
C VAL A 176 -6.31 -5.00 -6.88
N ASP A 177 -7.47 -4.91 -6.25
CA ASP A 177 -8.57 -4.04 -6.67
C ASP A 177 -8.28 -2.54 -6.46
N GLU A 178 -7.31 -2.18 -5.62
CA GLU A 178 -6.93 -0.77 -5.41
C GLU A 178 -6.10 -0.19 -6.56
N TYR A 179 -5.43 -1.03 -7.35
CA TYR A 179 -4.74 -0.58 -8.55
C TYR A 179 -5.78 -0.22 -9.62
N GLU A 180 -5.84 1.05 -9.97
CA GLU A 180 -6.87 1.58 -10.85
C GLU A 180 -6.80 1.06 -12.28
N TYR A 181 -7.90 1.19 -13.00
CA TYR A 181 -8.03 0.94 -14.43
C TYR A 181 -7.94 2.27 -15.19
N ILE A 182 -7.16 2.27 -16.27
CA ILE A 182 -6.94 3.48 -17.08
C ILE A 182 -8.03 3.58 -18.14
N VAL A 183 -8.75 4.71 -18.15
CA VAL A 183 -9.74 5.04 -19.17
C VAL A 183 -9.42 6.43 -19.72
N GLY A 184 -8.98 6.49 -20.96
CA GLY A 184 -8.52 7.74 -21.57
C GLY A 184 -7.35 8.36 -20.81
N ASP A 185 -7.55 9.57 -20.33
CA ASP A 185 -6.50 10.35 -19.64
C ASP A 185 -6.49 10.20 -18.12
N TYR A 186 -7.35 9.35 -17.54
CA TYR A 186 -7.53 9.25 -16.10
C TYR A 186 -7.50 7.79 -15.60
N GLY A 187 -7.23 7.65 -14.30
CA GLY A 187 -7.36 6.38 -13.60
C GLY A 187 -8.64 6.32 -12.77
N TYR A 188 -9.30 5.17 -12.79
CA TYR A 188 -10.54 4.92 -12.06
C TYR A 188 -10.49 3.61 -11.29
N PRO A 189 -11.14 3.54 -10.11
CA PRO A 189 -11.31 2.27 -9.39
C PRO A 189 -11.90 1.18 -10.30
N VAL A 190 -11.40 -0.04 -10.23
CA VAL A 190 -11.85 -1.16 -11.09
C VAL A 190 -13.35 -1.46 -10.96
N TYR A 191 -13.97 -1.09 -9.85
CA TYR A 191 -15.40 -1.27 -9.60
C TYR A 191 -16.25 -0.05 -9.99
N SER A 192 -15.65 1.01 -10.50
CA SER A 192 -16.39 2.20 -10.95
C SER A 192 -17.15 1.94 -12.26
N ALA A 193 -18.17 2.75 -12.50
CA ALA A 193 -18.91 2.71 -13.76
C ALA A 193 -18.02 3.08 -14.97
N GLU A 194 -17.07 4.00 -14.75
CA GLU A 194 -16.10 4.46 -15.75
C GLU A 194 -15.16 3.32 -16.18
N ALA A 195 -14.61 2.57 -15.23
CA ALA A 195 -13.75 1.42 -15.53
C ALA A 195 -14.53 0.34 -16.32
N ARG A 196 -15.77 0.05 -15.91
CA ARG A 196 -16.64 -0.91 -16.61
C ARG A 196 -16.95 -0.49 -18.03
N LYS A 197 -17.32 0.78 -18.24
CA LYS A 197 -17.54 1.34 -19.59
C LYS A 197 -16.26 1.39 -20.42
N GLY A 198 -15.11 1.57 -19.76
CA GLY A 198 -13.78 1.54 -20.38
C GLY A 198 -13.27 0.15 -20.75
N GLY A 199 -14.04 -0.92 -20.43
CA GLY A 199 -13.71 -2.29 -20.83
C GLY A 199 -13.06 -3.15 -19.74
N TYR A 200 -13.07 -2.72 -18.46
CA TYR A 200 -12.62 -3.59 -17.37
C TYR A 200 -13.49 -4.84 -17.29
N ASP A 201 -12.85 -5.99 -17.35
CA ASP A 201 -13.49 -7.31 -17.31
C ASP A 201 -12.89 -8.16 -16.16
N ASP A 202 -13.74 -8.64 -15.27
CA ASP A 202 -13.35 -9.52 -14.16
C ASP A 202 -12.82 -10.89 -14.64
N ALA A 203 -13.26 -11.35 -15.81
CA ALA A 203 -12.78 -12.58 -16.41
C ALA A 203 -11.38 -12.43 -17.04
N ASN A 204 -10.98 -11.19 -17.36
CA ASN A 204 -9.68 -10.84 -17.92
C ASN A 204 -9.13 -9.54 -17.31
N PRO A 205 -8.81 -9.51 -15.99
CA PRO A 205 -8.52 -8.28 -15.27
C PRO A 205 -7.09 -7.76 -15.46
N TYR A 206 -6.24 -8.44 -16.23
CA TYR A 206 -4.80 -8.20 -16.30
C TYR A 206 -4.32 -7.69 -17.65
N VAL A 207 -5.21 -7.16 -18.49
CA VAL A 207 -4.84 -6.67 -19.82
C VAL A 207 -3.72 -5.66 -19.73
N LYS A 208 -2.64 -5.91 -20.48
CA LYS A 208 -1.42 -5.09 -20.44
C LYS A 208 -1.71 -3.63 -20.76
N GLY A 209 -1.17 -2.73 -19.95
CA GLY A 209 -1.29 -1.28 -20.13
C GLY A 209 -2.62 -0.67 -19.72
N THR A 210 -3.58 -1.46 -19.22
CA THR A 210 -4.89 -0.95 -18.79
C THR A 210 -5.01 -0.69 -17.28
N ARG A 211 -4.04 -1.16 -16.50
CA ARG A 211 -3.99 -1.00 -15.06
C ARG A 211 -2.90 -0.01 -14.66
N ASP A 212 -3.01 0.50 -13.46
CA ASP A 212 -1.92 1.23 -12.81
C ASP A 212 -0.58 0.48 -13.00
N PRO A 213 0.47 1.11 -13.53
CA PRO A 213 1.76 0.45 -13.77
C PRO A 213 2.37 -0.22 -12.52
N ARG A 214 2.04 0.31 -11.33
CA ARG A 214 2.47 -0.29 -10.06
C ARG A 214 1.86 -1.68 -9.82
N PHE A 215 0.69 -2.00 -10.40
CA PHE A 215 0.13 -3.34 -10.35
C PHE A 215 1.11 -4.38 -10.92
N TYR A 216 1.62 -4.12 -12.10
CA TYR A 216 2.54 -5.06 -12.77
C TYR A 216 3.90 -5.13 -12.09
N ARG A 217 4.33 -4.04 -11.41
CA ARG A 217 5.54 -4.03 -10.58
C ARG A 217 5.38 -4.84 -9.30
N ASP A 218 4.21 -4.75 -8.65
CA ASP A 218 4.01 -5.22 -7.28
C ASP A 218 3.51 -6.66 -7.22
N ILE A 219 2.81 -7.12 -8.24
CA ILE A 219 2.02 -8.35 -8.23
C ILE A 219 2.45 -9.28 -9.36
N ILE A 220 2.70 -10.55 -9.06
CA ILE A 220 2.77 -11.61 -10.07
C ILE A 220 1.42 -12.33 -10.06
N TYR A 221 0.77 -12.41 -11.20
CA TYR A 221 -0.56 -12.98 -11.41
C TYR A 221 -0.52 -14.10 -12.43
N HIS A 222 -1.59 -14.88 -12.56
CA HIS A 222 -1.70 -15.93 -13.57
C HIS A 222 -1.51 -15.37 -14.97
N GLY A 223 -0.56 -15.90 -15.72
CA GLY A 223 -0.17 -15.38 -17.05
C GLY A 223 0.88 -14.26 -17.01
N ALA A 224 1.30 -13.80 -15.85
CA ALA A 224 2.35 -12.77 -15.75
C ALA A 224 3.73 -13.32 -16.13
N PRO A 225 4.54 -12.56 -16.89
CA PRO A 225 5.94 -12.90 -17.09
C PRO A 225 6.73 -12.71 -15.78
N TYR A 226 7.62 -13.63 -15.48
CA TYR A 226 8.56 -13.55 -14.36
C TYR A 226 9.83 -14.35 -14.68
N ARG A 227 10.88 -14.19 -13.85
CA ARG A 227 12.10 -14.96 -13.99
C ARG A 227 12.18 -16.08 -12.95
N ASN A 228 12.48 -17.29 -13.39
CA ASN A 228 12.70 -18.43 -12.49
C ASN A 228 14.10 -18.39 -11.84
N ASN A 229 14.42 -19.40 -11.02
CA ASN A 229 15.70 -19.53 -10.33
C ASN A 229 16.94 -19.65 -11.24
N LYS A 230 16.73 -19.99 -12.53
CA LYS A 230 17.78 -20.02 -13.56
C LYS A 230 17.88 -18.71 -14.35
N ASN A 231 17.16 -17.67 -13.91
CA ASN A 231 17.04 -16.38 -14.62
C ASN A 231 16.40 -16.49 -16.03
N GLU A 232 15.65 -17.56 -16.29
CA GLU A 232 14.90 -17.75 -17.52
C GLU A 232 13.54 -17.05 -17.41
N SER A 233 13.12 -16.39 -18.48
CA SER A 233 11.78 -15.84 -18.58
C SER A 233 10.75 -16.97 -18.60
N LYS A 234 9.75 -16.89 -17.72
CA LYS A 234 8.64 -17.83 -17.60
C LYS A 234 7.33 -17.08 -17.48
N THR A 235 6.25 -17.77 -17.78
CA THR A 235 4.90 -17.31 -17.50
C THR A 235 4.38 -18.01 -16.27
N LEU A 236 3.90 -17.24 -15.30
CA LEU A 236 3.38 -17.81 -14.05
C LEU A 236 2.12 -18.64 -14.32
N ASN A 237 2.12 -19.89 -13.86
CA ASN A 237 0.98 -20.78 -13.96
C ASN A 237 0.43 -21.16 -12.58
N THR A 238 -0.64 -20.50 -12.16
CA THR A 238 -1.32 -20.80 -10.89
C THR A 238 -2.41 -21.87 -11.01
N ALA A 239 -2.60 -22.44 -12.21
CA ALA A 239 -3.52 -23.56 -12.45
C ALA A 239 -2.84 -24.93 -12.30
N SER A 240 -1.54 -25.00 -12.56
CA SER A 240 -0.78 -26.26 -12.56
C SER A 240 0.67 -26.09 -12.08
N GLY A 241 1.38 -27.20 -11.88
CA GLY A 241 2.78 -27.19 -11.47
C GLY A 241 3.02 -26.80 -10.01
N SER A 242 4.25 -26.40 -9.70
CA SER A 242 4.66 -26.01 -8.33
C SER A 242 4.01 -24.73 -7.84
N ASP A 243 3.63 -23.82 -8.74
CA ASP A 243 3.05 -22.54 -8.42
C ASP A 243 1.51 -22.57 -8.39
N LYS A 244 0.91 -23.77 -8.54
CA LYS A 244 -0.54 -23.97 -8.47
C LYS A 244 -1.10 -23.52 -7.13
N ILE A 245 -2.25 -22.83 -7.14
CA ILE A 245 -2.98 -22.44 -5.93
C ILE A 245 -3.16 -23.65 -5.01
N GLY A 246 -2.69 -23.50 -3.75
CA GLY A 246 -2.79 -24.52 -2.72
C GLY A 246 -1.74 -25.64 -2.79
N ALA A 247 -0.79 -25.61 -3.73
CA ALA A 247 0.35 -26.51 -3.70
C ALA A 247 1.32 -26.17 -2.54
N THR A 248 2.22 -27.08 -2.21
CA THR A 248 3.18 -26.86 -1.12
C THR A 248 4.02 -25.59 -1.37
N ASN A 249 4.03 -24.70 -0.38
CA ASN A 249 4.72 -23.41 -0.44
C ASN A 249 4.20 -22.46 -1.55
N ALA A 250 3.07 -22.76 -2.17
CA ALA A 250 2.46 -21.94 -3.19
C ALA A 250 1.40 -20.99 -2.62
N THR A 251 0.95 -20.08 -3.47
CA THR A 251 -0.08 -19.11 -3.11
C THR A 251 -1.41 -19.76 -2.75
N THR A 252 -2.14 -19.15 -1.82
CA THR A 252 -3.55 -19.45 -1.54
C THR A 252 -4.49 -18.44 -2.18
N THR A 253 -3.97 -17.25 -2.56
CA THR A 253 -4.77 -16.15 -3.13
C THR A 253 -4.75 -16.08 -4.65
N GLY A 254 -3.86 -16.85 -5.29
CA GLY A 254 -3.64 -16.78 -6.74
C GLY A 254 -2.63 -15.71 -7.18
N TYR A 255 -2.03 -15.00 -6.22
CA TYR A 255 -1.05 -13.95 -6.44
C TYR A 255 0.25 -14.23 -5.72
N TYR A 256 1.35 -13.73 -6.29
CA TYR A 256 2.65 -13.68 -5.65
C TYR A 256 3.15 -12.25 -5.55
N LEU A 257 3.91 -11.96 -4.51
CA LEU A 257 4.50 -10.65 -4.31
C LEU A 257 5.69 -10.45 -5.27
N ARG A 258 5.73 -9.30 -5.95
CA ARG A 258 6.83 -8.91 -6.84
C ARG A 258 7.61 -7.72 -6.31
N LYS A 259 6.94 -6.80 -5.59
CA LYS A 259 7.58 -5.63 -5.01
C LYS A 259 8.76 -6.05 -4.14
N PHE A 260 9.88 -5.34 -4.24
CA PHE A 260 11.16 -5.65 -3.59
C PHE A 260 11.85 -6.95 -4.03
N GLN A 261 11.34 -7.66 -5.04
CA GLN A 261 12.08 -8.80 -5.61
C GLN A 261 13.25 -8.32 -6.46
N GLN A 262 14.41 -8.95 -6.32
CA GLN A 262 15.51 -8.78 -7.27
C GLN A 262 15.43 -9.86 -8.35
N GLU A 263 15.32 -9.46 -9.61
CA GLU A 263 15.31 -10.42 -10.73
C GLU A 263 16.58 -11.27 -10.80
N SER A 264 17.72 -10.69 -10.39
CA SER A 264 19.01 -11.39 -10.35
C SER A 264 19.18 -12.34 -9.13
N TRP A 265 18.18 -12.42 -8.25
CA TRP A 265 18.29 -13.25 -7.06
C TRP A 265 18.33 -14.73 -7.41
N ASN A 266 19.25 -15.44 -6.78
CA ASN A 266 19.24 -16.89 -6.65
C ASN A 266 19.60 -17.25 -5.20
N LYS A 267 19.29 -18.47 -4.77
CA LYS A 267 19.44 -18.94 -3.38
C LYS A 267 20.87 -18.83 -2.83
N SER A 268 21.86 -18.80 -3.71
CA SER A 268 23.29 -18.70 -3.42
C SER A 268 23.90 -17.35 -3.81
N GLY A 269 23.12 -16.42 -4.35
CA GLY A 269 23.61 -15.20 -4.99
C GLY A 269 23.79 -13.98 -4.11
N ASN A 270 24.37 -12.96 -4.69
CA ASN A 270 24.57 -11.67 -4.07
C ASN A 270 23.29 -10.83 -4.16
N PHE A 271 23.02 -10.06 -3.11
CA PHE A 271 21.91 -9.10 -3.04
C PHE A 271 22.44 -7.69 -3.09
N SER A 272 21.65 -6.80 -3.67
CA SER A 272 21.79 -5.36 -3.43
C SER A 272 21.37 -5.02 -2.00
N ILE A 273 21.81 -3.87 -1.51
CA ILE A 273 21.37 -3.37 -0.21
C ILE A 273 19.85 -3.19 -0.26
N ASN A 274 19.14 -3.89 0.61
CA ASN A 274 17.73 -3.63 0.84
C ASN A 274 17.63 -2.75 2.09
N ALA A 275 17.11 -1.55 1.92
CA ALA A 275 16.90 -0.59 2.99
C ALA A 275 15.39 -0.34 3.16
N PRO A 276 14.68 -1.16 3.96
CA PRO A 276 13.25 -0.97 4.17
C PRO A 276 12.97 0.43 4.68
N ALA A 277 12.11 1.17 3.95
CA ALA A 277 11.72 2.50 4.33
C ALA A 277 10.83 2.46 5.58
N ILE A 278 11.18 3.28 6.58
CA ILE A 278 10.24 3.66 7.63
C ILE A 278 9.35 4.76 7.09
N TRP A 279 9.95 5.77 6.45
CA TRP A 279 9.24 6.83 5.75
C TRP A 279 9.94 7.21 4.45
N ARG A 280 9.13 7.40 3.40
CA ARG A 280 9.54 8.01 2.13
C ARG A 280 8.75 9.28 1.88
N LEU A 281 9.23 10.13 1.00
CA LEU A 281 8.58 11.40 0.65
C LEU A 281 7.08 11.28 0.31
N PRO A 282 6.61 10.26 -0.44
CA PRO A 282 5.18 10.07 -0.69
C PRO A 282 4.31 9.98 0.57
N GLU A 283 4.80 9.42 1.67
CA GLU A 283 4.06 9.39 2.94
C GLU A 283 3.66 10.80 3.39
N PHE A 284 4.57 11.76 3.30
CA PHE A 284 4.34 13.15 3.72
C PHE A 284 3.51 13.92 2.70
N ILE A 285 3.61 13.59 1.42
CA ILE A 285 2.71 14.11 0.38
C ILE A 285 1.27 13.72 0.70
N TYR A 286 1.03 12.45 1.05
CA TYR A 286 -0.32 11.99 1.41
C TYR A 286 -0.82 12.55 2.73
N ILE A 287 0.04 12.71 3.74
CA ILE A 287 -0.34 13.37 5.00
C ILE A 287 -0.76 14.82 4.74
N TYR A 288 0.01 15.56 3.96
CA TYR A 288 -0.31 16.93 3.58
C TYR A 288 -1.62 17.02 2.80
N ALA A 289 -1.77 16.21 1.75
CA ALA A 289 -2.95 16.21 0.90
C ALA A 289 -4.22 15.83 1.68
N GLU A 290 -4.14 14.84 2.55
CA GLU A 290 -5.24 14.43 3.42
C GLU A 290 -5.64 15.57 4.37
N ALA A 291 -4.66 16.20 5.02
CA ALA A 291 -4.93 17.33 5.92
C ALA A 291 -5.54 18.52 5.17
N CYS A 292 -5.05 18.85 3.97
CA CYS A 292 -5.67 19.88 3.11
C CYS A 292 -7.13 19.56 2.79
N ASN A 293 -7.40 18.29 2.44
CA ASN A 293 -8.76 17.84 2.13
C ASN A 293 -9.70 17.94 3.33
N GLU A 294 -9.26 17.51 4.52
CA GLU A 294 -10.06 17.57 5.74
C GLU A 294 -10.32 19.02 6.19
N LEU A 295 -9.41 19.94 5.91
CA LEU A 295 -9.53 21.37 6.19
C LEU A 295 -10.31 22.13 5.12
N GLY A 296 -10.40 21.60 3.90
CA GLY A 296 -10.91 22.34 2.74
C GLY A 296 -9.96 23.45 2.27
N GLU A 297 -8.66 23.32 2.52
CA GLU A 297 -7.62 24.32 2.24
C GLU A 297 -6.58 23.74 1.25
N ASP A 298 -5.97 24.60 0.42
CA ASP A 298 -4.86 24.27 -0.51
C ASP A 298 -5.12 23.02 -1.39
N LEU A 299 -6.37 22.83 -1.80
CA LEU A 299 -6.81 21.64 -2.55
C LEU A 299 -6.11 21.50 -3.90
N ASP A 300 -5.78 22.60 -4.56
CA ASP A 300 -5.04 22.58 -5.83
C ASP A 300 -3.61 22.06 -5.65
N GLU A 301 -2.92 22.51 -4.60
CA GLU A 301 -1.57 22.02 -4.28
C GLU A 301 -1.61 20.55 -3.88
N ALA A 302 -2.56 20.15 -3.03
CA ALA A 302 -2.76 18.77 -2.62
C ALA A 302 -3.00 17.84 -3.83
N TYR A 303 -3.92 18.20 -4.71
CA TYR A 303 -4.22 17.46 -5.94
C TYR A 303 -2.99 17.34 -6.84
N LYS A 304 -2.24 18.43 -7.04
CA LYS A 304 -1.01 18.43 -7.82
C LYS A 304 0.06 17.52 -7.22
N LEU A 305 0.30 17.60 -5.92
CA LEU A 305 1.31 16.77 -5.23
C LEU A 305 1.01 15.28 -5.32
N VAL A 306 -0.24 14.87 -5.14
CA VAL A 306 -0.64 13.47 -5.32
C VAL A 306 -0.39 13.02 -6.76
N ASN A 307 -0.77 13.86 -7.74
CA ASN A 307 -0.53 13.55 -9.16
C ASN A 307 0.95 13.48 -9.52
N THR A 308 1.88 14.19 -8.84
CA THR A 308 3.32 14.01 -9.10
C THR A 308 3.83 12.60 -8.72
N VAL A 309 3.25 11.98 -7.67
CA VAL A 309 3.57 10.59 -7.32
C VAL A 309 3.03 9.63 -8.37
N ARG A 310 1.83 9.90 -8.89
CA ARG A 310 1.22 9.13 -9.97
C ARG A 310 2.06 9.21 -11.25
N GLU A 311 2.43 10.42 -11.65
CA GLU A 311 3.28 10.68 -12.80
C GLU A 311 4.65 9.96 -12.68
N ARG A 312 5.31 10.03 -11.51
CA ARG A 312 6.52 9.28 -11.22
C ARG A 312 6.34 7.79 -11.53
N SER A 313 5.17 7.26 -11.27
CA SER A 313 4.79 5.87 -11.47
C SER A 313 4.21 5.58 -12.86
N PHE A 314 4.29 6.53 -13.80
CA PHE A 314 3.67 6.46 -15.14
C PHE A 314 2.15 6.27 -15.09
N MET A 315 1.53 6.54 -13.96
CA MET A 315 0.08 6.49 -13.81
C MET A 315 -0.57 7.79 -14.28
N LYS A 316 -1.76 7.66 -14.87
CA LYS A 316 -2.59 8.79 -15.28
C LYS A 316 -3.05 9.60 -14.06
N PRO A 317 -3.30 10.92 -14.19
CA PRO A 317 -3.77 11.75 -13.10
C PRO A 317 -5.13 11.27 -12.56
N MET A 318 -5.45 11.73 -11.37
CA MET A 318 -6.82 11.61 -10.83
C MET A 318 -7.79 12.43 -11.70
N PRO A 319 -9.06 12.00 -11.86
CA PRO A 319 -10.08 12.80 -12.51
C PRO A 319 -10.24 14.19 -11.87
N PRO A 320 -10.43 15.27 -12.64
CA PRO A 320 -10.45 16.64 -12.10
C PRO A 320 -11.60 16.91 -11.12
N GLU A 321 -12.72 16.20 -11.24
CA GLU A 321 -13.86 16.28 -10.32
C GLU A 321 -13.51 15.82 -8.89
N VAL A 322 -12.46 15.03 -8.72
CA VAL A 322 -11.96 14.59 -7.41
C VAL A 322 -11.66 15.79 -6.52
N LYS A 323 -11.08 16.83 -7.07
CA LYS A 323 -10.67 18.03 -6.33
C LYS A 323 -11.84 18.81 -5.72
N SER A 324 -13.01 18.78 -6.33
CA SER A 324 -14.20 19.49 -5.87
C SER A 324 -15.11 18.68 -4.94
N ASN A 325 -14.75 17.43 -4.65
CA ASN A 325 -15.53 16.54 -3.80
C ASN A 325 -14.65 15.97 -2.68
N GLN A 326 -14.84 16.46 -1.45
CA GLN A 326 -14.04 16.08 -0.28
C GLN A 326 -14.02 14.55 -0.04
N GLN A 327 -15.17 13.89 -0.16
CA GLN A 327 -15.25 12.44 0.06
C GLN A 327 -14.49 11.69 -1.03
N LEU A 328 -14.67 12.06 -2.28
CA LEU A 328 -13.99 11.44 -3.40
C LEU A 328 -12.46 11.67 -3.32
N MET A 329 -12.04 12.88 -2.98
CA MET A 329 -10.63 13.23 -2.78
C MET A 329 -10.01 12.39 -1.65
N ARG A 330 -10.71 12.21 -0.52
CA ARG A 330 -10.29 11.32 0.58
C ARG A 330 -10.08 9.89 0.09
N GLU A 331 -11.01 9.36 -0.70
CA GLU A 331 -10.92 8.00 -1.25
C GLU A 331 -9.72 7.83 -2.18
N TYR A 332 -9.47 8.80 -3.05
CA TYR A 332 -8.30 8.77 -3.94
C TYR A 332 -6.98 8.89 -3.19
N ILE A 333 -6.86 9.79 -2.21
CA ILE A 333 -5.63 9.92 -1.39
C ILE A 333 -5.35 8.62 -0.62
N GLN A 334 -6.37 8.02 -0.01
CA GLN A 334 -6.22 6.78 0.75
C GLN A 334 -5.85 5.60 -0.16
N ARG A 335 -6.43 5.53 -1.36
CA ARG A 335 -6.08 4.55 -2.39
C ARG A 335 -4.63 4.73 -2.85
N GLU A 336 -4.23 5.95 -3.19
CA GLU A 336 -2.87 6.26 -3.60
C GLU A 336 -1.84 5.87 -2.53
N ARG A 337 -2.12 6.22 -1.26
CA ARG A 337 -1.29 5.79 -0.14
C ARG A 337 -1.20 4.27 -0.07
N ARG A 338 -2.31 3.55 -0.22
CA ARG A 338 -2.36 2.09 -0.16
C ARG A 338 -1.61 1.43 -1.29
N VAL A 339 -1.69 1.96 -2.50
CA VAL A 339 -0.99 1.46 -3.68
C VAL A 339 0.51 1.78 -3.61
N GLU A 340 0.87 3.04 -3.39
CA GLU A 340 2.27 3.48 -3.39
C GLU A 340 3.07 2.84 -2.26
N LEU A 341 2.50 2.77 -1.07
CA LEU A 341 3.15 2.21 0.11
C LEU A 341 2.77 0.75 0.37
N PHE A 342 2.27 0.04 -0.67
CA PHE A 342 1.98 -1.37 -0.59
C PHE A 342 3.21 -2.13 -0.08
N TYR A 343 2.99 -3.06 0.84
CA TYR A 343 4.01 -3.91 1.43
C TYR A 343 5.14 -3.16 2.20
N GLU A 344 4.92 -1.91 2.59
CA GLU A 344 5.83 -1.11 3.44
C GLU A 344 5.36 -1.05 4.90
N GLY A 345 4.57 -2.03 5.35
CA GLY A 345 4.11 -2.14 6.74
C GLY A 345 3.04 -1.13 7.16
N LYS A 346 2.42 -0.40 6.22
CA LYS A 346 1.48 0.69 6.53
C LYS A 346 0.04 0.24 6.72
N ARG A 347 -0.42 -0.74 5.95
CA ARG A 347 -1.84 -1.13 5.90
C ARG A 347 -2.44 -1.57 7.24
N PRO A 348 -1.75 -2.37 8.10
CA PRO A 348 -2.28 -2.77 9.39
C PRO A 348 -2.61 -1.59 10.31
N TRP A 349 -1.92 -0.46 10.13
CA TRP A 349 -2.13 0.78 10.87
C TRP A 349 -3.21 1.64 10.24
N THR A 350 -3.14 1.91 8.94
CA THR A 350 -4.06 2.81 8.27
C THR A 350 -5.51 2.33 8.34
N CYS A 351 -5.78 1.02 8.18
CA CYS A 351 -7.14 0.50 8.31
C CYS A 351 -7.72 0.71 9.72
N ARG A 352 -6.89 0.67 10.76
CA ARG A 352 -7.32 0.98 12.13
C ARG A 352 -7.53 2.46 12.34
N LEU A 353 -6.58 3.29 11.90
CA LEU A 353 -6.64 4.75 12.04
C LEU A 353 -7.88 5.35 11.39
N TYR A 354 -8.31 4.79 10.25
CA TYR A 354 -9.51 5.22 9.53
C TYR A 354 -10.80 4.51 9.97
N LEU A 355 -10.75 3.62 10.96
CA LEU A 355 -11.89 2.85 11.45
C LEU A 355 -12.60 2.03 10.35
N GLU A 356 -11.86 1.65 9.29
CA GLU A 356 -12.43 0.98 8.12
C GLU A 356 -13.16 -0.33 8.46
N PRO A 357 -12.60 -1.25 9.31
CA PRO A 357 -13.17 -2.58 9.48
C PRO A 357 -14.60 -2.63 10.03
N THR A 358 -15.04 -1.57 10.71
CA THR A 358 -16.37 -1.54 11.32
C THR A 358 -17.17 -0.30 10.90
N SER A 359 -16.80 0.35 9.81
CA SER A 359 -17.62 1.41 9.22
C SER A 359 -19.01 0.86 8.85
N LYS A 360 -20.02 1.72 8.85
CA LYS A 360 -21.39 1.31 8.50
C LYS A 360 -21.46 0.74 7.10
N GLU A 361 -20.71 1.31 6.18
CA GLU A 361 -20.61 0.88 4.79
C GLU A 361 -20.02 -0.53 4.69
N GLU A 362 -18.94 -0.80 5.43
CA GLU A 362 -18.28 -2.11 5.41
C GLU A 362 -19.14 -3.20 6.09
N LEU A 363 -19.81 -2.86 7.19
CA LEU A 363 -20.75 -3.77 7.85
C LEU A 363 -21.95 -4.10 6.97
N ALA A 364 -22.48 -3.12 6.23
CA ALA A 364 -23.56 -3.32 5.28
C ALA A 364 -23.11 -4.25 4.13
N LYS A 365 -21.94 -4.04 3.57
CA LYS A 365 -21.34 -4.90 2.54
C LYS A 365 -21.12 -6.32 3.05
N GLU A 366 -20.60 -6.49 4.25
CA GLU A 366 -20.42 -7.80 4.86
C GLU A 366 -21.77 -8.53 5.04
N SER A 367 -22.76 -7.84 5.56
CA SER A 367 -24.11 -8.40 5.73
C SER A 367 -24.69 -8.87 4.40
N LEU A 368 -24.56 -8.06 3.36
CA LEU A 368 -25.02 -8.38 2.02
C LEU A 368 -24.25 -9.56 1.44
N TRP A 369 -22.92 -9.61 1.62
CA TRP A 369 -22.11 -10.75 1.20
C TRP A 369 -22.53 -12.05 1.91
N LYS A 370 -22.73 -12.02 3.23
CA LYS A 370 -23.19 -13.18 4.02
C LYS A 370 -24.56 -13.68 3.55
N SER A 371 -25.47 -12.79 3.18
CA SER A 371 -26.81 -13.14 2.68
C SER A 371 -26.81 -13.74 1.27
N SER A 372 -25.71 -13.66 0.53
CA SER A 372 -25.64 -14.09 -0.88
C SER A 372 -25.51 -15.60 -1.09
N GLY A 373 -25.45 -16.40 -0.02
CA GLY A 373 -25.45 -17.88 -0.07
C GLY A 373 -24.50 -18.52 0.94
N SER A 374 -24.48 -19.85 1.00
CA SER A 374 -23.63 -20.63 1.91
C SER A 374 -22.27 -21.04 1.35
N ASP A 375 -22.14 -21.13 0.02
CA ASP A 375 -20.89 -21.43 -0.66
C ASP A 375 -20.07 -20.15 -0.81
N ASN A 376 -18.94 -20.07 -0.11
CA ASN A 376 -18.11 -18.87 -0.05
C ASN A 376 -17.62 -18.39 -1.43
N SER A 377 -17.26 -19.29 -2.33
CA SER A 377 -16.81 -18.91 -3.68
C SER A 377 -17.94 -18.33 -4.51
N LYS A 378 -19.10 -19.00 -4.54
CA LYS A 378 -20.28 -18.51 -5.27
C LYS A 378 -20.83 -17.22 -4.65
N ARG A 379 -20.77 -17.11 -3.31
CA ARG A 379 -21.15 -15.92 -2.57
C ARG A 379 -20.32 -14.71 -2.98
N THR A 380 -19.00 -14.86 -3.08
CA THR A 380 -18.08 -13.79 -3.52
C THR A 380 -18.42 -13.30 -4.92
N GLN A 381 -18.62 -14.21 -5.88
CA GLN A 381 -18.97 -13.85 -7.25
C GLN A 381 -20.32 -13.14 -7.33
N LYS A 382 -21.34 -13.68 -6.66
CA LYS A 382 -22.67 -13.10 -6.64
C LYS A 382 -22.68 -11.72 -6.00
N TYR A 383 -21.94 -11.56 -4.91
CA TYR A 383 -21.77 -10.27 -4.24
C TYR A 383 -21.08 -9.26 -5.16
N TRP A 384 -19.98 -9.64 -5.79
CA TRP A 384 -19.25 -8.79 -6.73
C TRP A 384 -20.13 -8.32 -7.88
N ALA A 385 -20.86 -9.23 -8.51
CA ALA A 385 -21.75 -8.89 -9.61
C ALA A 385 -22.89 -7.94 -9.17
N ALA A 386 -23.46 -8.14 -7.99
CA ALA A 386 -24.57 -7.34 -7.48
C ALA A 386 -24.14 -5.92 -7.02
N ASN A 387 -22.85 -5.71 -6.66
CA ASN A 387 -22.36 -4.47 -6.09
C ASN A 387 -21.34 -3.76 -6.98
N ASN A 388 -21.41 -3.99 -8.28
CA ASN A 388 -20.49 -3.40 -9.28
C ASN A 388 -19.00 -3.59 -8.93
N GLY A 389 -18.68 -4.70 -8.26
CA GLY A 389 -17.32 -5.03 -7.88
C GLY A 389 -16.80 -4.36 -6.60
N ALA A 390 -17.60 -3.58 -5.89
CA ALA A 390 -17.18 -2.99 -4.62
C ALA A 390 -17.15 -4.02 -3.50
N LEU A 391 -15.98 -4.61 -3.23
CA LEU A 391 -15.75 -5.47 -2.07
C LEU A 391 -15.53 -4.65 -0.80
N PRO A 392 -15.79 -5.23 0.39
CA PRO A 392 -15.41 -4.60 1.64
C PRO A 392 -13.92 -4.26 1.66
N ARG A 393 -13.57 -3.02 1.99
CA ARG A 393 -12.18 -2.57 2.07
C ARG A 393 -11.44 -3.12 3.29
N CYS A 394 -12.18 -3.59 4.27
CA CYS A 394 -11.61 -4.14 5.49
C CYS A 394 -11.19 -5.60 5.30
N GLN A 395 -10.23 -6.02 6.11
CA GLN A 395 -9.68 -7.37 6.11
C GLN A 395 -10.61 -8.40 6.81
N ARG A 396 -11.93 -8.27 6.69
CA ARG A 396 -12.88 -9.25 7.24
C ARG A 396 -13.05 -10.45 6.32
N MET A 397 -12.81 -10.25 5.03
CA MET A 397 -12.74 -11.33 4.03
C MET A 397 -11.41 -11.25 3.30
N ILE A 398 -10.79 -12.38 3.10
CA ILE A 398 -9.62 -12.51 2.24
C ILE A 398 -10.07 -13.20 0.98
N ASN A 399 -10.01 -12.46 -0.12
CA ASN A 399 -10.35 -13.00 -1.41
C ASN A 399 -9.08 -13.20 -2.27
N GLY A 400 -9.22 -14.08 -3.24
CA GLY A 400 -8.23 -14.39 -4.24
C GLY A 400 -8.84 -14.41 -5.63
N MET A 401 -7.99 -14.74 -6.60
CA MET A 401 -8.36 -14.91 -7.99
C MET A 401 -7.79 -16.22 -8.50
N ARG A 402 -8.61 -17.07 -9.09
CA ARG A 402 -8.19 -18.36 -9.63
C ARG A 402 -8.43 -18.45 -11.15
N PRO A 403 -7.54 -19.10 -11.89
CA PRO A 403 -7.80 -19.43 -13.28
C PRO A 403 -8.79 -20.58 -13.36
N VAL A 404 -9.76 -20.46 -14.25
CA VAL A 404 -10.72 -21.50 -14.62
C VAL A 404 -10.53 -21.75 -16.10
N GLN A 405 -10.29 -23.00 -16.50
CA GLN A 405 -10.15 -23.37 -17.90
C GLN A 405 -11.41 -23.04 -18.66
N ASP A 406 -11.26 -22.34 -19.77
CA ASP A 406 -12.35 -21.87 -20.62
C ASP A 406 -11.86 -21.72 -22.05
N GLU A 407 -12.47 -22.40 -22.98
CA GLU A 407 -12.09 -22.36 -24.43
C GLU A 407 -12.18 -20.95 -25.01
N ASN A 408 -13.05 -20.11 -24.45
CA ASN A 408 -13.20 -18.70 -24.82
C ASN A 408 -12.37 -17.76 -23.92
N GLY A 409 -11.59 -18.31 -22.99
CA GLY A 409 -10.79 -17.54 -22.06
C GLY A 409 -9.73 -16.69 -22.77
N ALA A 410 -9.54 -15.47 -22.30
CA ALA A 410 -8.61 -14.51 -22.91
C ALA A 410 -7.16 -14.69 -22.46
N ILE A 411 -6.91 -15.40 -21.36
CA ILE A 411 -5.57 -15.61 -20.82
C ILE A 411 -5.07 -16.99 -21.24
N THR A 412 -3.93 -17.04 -21.94
CA THR A 412 -3.33 -18.31 -22.37
C THR A 412 -2.04 -18.58 -21.63
N VAL A 413 -1.95 -19.73 -20.94
CA VAL A 413 -0.75 -20.20 -20.24
C VAL A 413 -0.49 -21.64 -20.62
N ASP A 414 0.71 -21.95 -21.06
CA ASP A 414 1.12 -23.30 -21.51
C ASP A 414 0.16 -23.93 -22.54
N GLY A 415 -0.38 -23.09 -23.45
CA GLY A 415 -1.31 -23.52 -24.49
C GLY A 415 -2.77 -23.73 -24.04
N VAL A 416 -3.07 -23.56 -22.77
CA VAL A 416 -4.42 -23.67 -22.20
C VAL A 416 -5.01 -22.29 -22.00
N LYS A 417 -6.27 -22.11 -22.38
CA LYS A 417 -7.00 -20.86 -22.18
C LYS A 417 -7.76 -20.84 -20.88
N TYR A 418 -7.75 -19.68 -20.24
CA TYR A 418 -8.36 -19.44 -18.93
C TYR A 418 -9.18 -18.15 -18.91
N ARG A 419 -10.22 -18.13 -18.11
CA ARG A 419 -10.84 -16.95 -17.54
C ARG A 419 -10.51 -16.87 -16.05
N MET A 420 -10.53 -15.68 -15.48
CA MET A 420 -10.30 -15.52 -14.05
C MET A 420 -11.63 -15.53 -13.28
N GLU A 421 -11.55 -16.00 -12.03
CA GLU A 421 -12.71 -16.10 -11.15
C GLU A 421 -12.33 -15.75 -9.72
N ARG A 422 -13.10 -14.84 -9.11
CA ARG A 422 -12.92 -14.46 -7.69
C ARG A 422 -13.40 -15.57 -6.78
N PHE A 423 -12.67 -15.81 -5.68
CA PHE A 423 -13.06 -16.77 -4.67
C PHE A 423 -12.68 -16.28 -3.27
N CYS A 424 -13.41 -16.70 -2.25
CA CYS A 424 -13.08 -16.43 -0.85
C CYS A 424 -12.01 -17.43 -0.38
N VAL A 425 -10.91 -16.92 0.13
CA VAL A 425 -9.82 -17.70 0.72
C VAL A 425 -10.08 -17.92 2.21
N GLU A 426 -10.47 -16.86 2.92
CA GLU A 426 -10.64 -16.88 4.37
C GLU A 426 -11.65 -15.83 4.81
N GLU A 427 -12.52 -16.19 5.74
CA GLU A 427 -13.40 -15.25 6.44
C GLU A 427 -12.79 -14.93 7.81
N ARG A 428 -12.62 -13.65 8.12
CA ARG A 428 -12.01 -13.16 9.36
C ARG A 428 -13.02 -12.42 10.22
N THR A 429 -12.82 -12.49 11.52
CA THR A 429 -13.58 -11.71 12.50
C THR A 429 -12.78 -10.49 12.89
N PHE A 430 -13.41 -9.32 12.85
CA PHE A 430 -12.88 -8.10 13.42
C PHE A 430 -13.90 -7.51 14.39
N SER A 431 -13.49 -7.29 15.62
CA SER A 431 -14.29 -6.63 16.65
C SER A 431 -13.64 -5.33 17.11
N ILE A 432 -14.36 -4.50 17.82
CA ILE A 432 -13.91 -3.16 18.28
C ILE A 432 -12.60 -3.23 19.05
N GLN A 433 -12.40 -4.25 19.86
CA GLN A 433 -11.16 -4.44 20.62
C GLN A 433 -9.91 -4.52 19.73
N HIS A 434 -10.03 -4.99 18.48
CA HIS A 434 -8.90 -5.14 17.57
C HIS A 434 -8.35 -3.81 17.02
N TYR A 435 -8.97 -2.67 17.32
CA TYR A 435 -8.39 -1.37 17.02
C TYR A 435 -7.17 -1.07 17.88
N LEU A 436 -7.18 -1.57 19.12
CA LEU A 436 -6.07 -1.49 20.06
C LEU A 436 -5.46 -2.88 20.25
N PHE A 437 -4.16 -2.95 20.42
CA PHE A 437 -3.48 -4.21 20.71
C PHE A 437 -3.61 -4.54 22.20
N PRO A 438 -3.67 -5.84 22.57
CA PRO A 438 -3.62 -6.22 23.98
C PRO A 438 -2.26 -5.85 24.58
N ILE A 439 -2.28 -5.39 25.82
CA ILE A 439 -1.07 -5.26 26.64
C ILE A 439 -0.69 -6.67 27.08
N ARG A 440 0.57 -7.04 26.93
CA ARG A 440 1.05 -8.38 27.32
C ARG A 440 0.79 -8.62 28.81
N GLN A 441 0.30 -9.80 29.16
CA GLN A 441 0.02 -10.20 30.53
C GLN A 441 1.24 -10.04 31.47
N SER A 442 2.44 -10.30 30.97
CA SER A 442 3.69 -10.08 31.70
C SER A 442 3.93 -8.62 32.08
N GLU A 443 3.49 -7.66 31.27
CA GLU A 443 3.64 -6.24 31.60
C GLU A 443 2.59 -5.76 32.60
N LEU A 444 1.36 -6.28 32.49
CA LEU A 444 0.31 -6.03 33.50
C LEU A 444 0.71 -6.56 34.89
N GLN A 445 1.37 -7.73 34.93
CA GLN A 445 1.87 -8.31 36.18
C GLN A 445 3.01 -7.50 36.81
N LYS A 446 3.89 -6.91 35.98
CA LYS A 446 5.00 -6.06 36.47
C LYS A 446 4.52 -4.69 36.93
N THR A 447 3.42 -4.20 36.37
CA THR A 447 2.92 -2.85 36.61
C THR A 447 1.42 -2.89 36.91
N PRO A 448 1.03 -3.23 38.15
CA PRO A 448 -0.37 -3.41 38.56
C PRO A 448 -1.28 -2.18 38.37
N SER A 449 -0.69 -1.00 38.18
CA SER A 449 -1.42 0.24 37.89
C SER A 449 -1.85 0.36 36.40
N ILE A 450 -1.40 -0.54 35.53
CA ILE A 450 -1.80 -0.55 34.13
C ILE A 450 -3.01 -1.47 33.97
N GLU A 451 -4.10 -0.93 33.44
CA GLU A 451 -5.27 -1.71 33.04
C GLU A 451 -5.16 -2.17 31.58
N GLN A 452 -5.75 -3.32 31.30
CA GLN A 452 -5.84 -3.85 29.94
C GLN A 452 -6.69 -2.95 29.03
N ASN A 453 -6.34 -2.92 27.74
CA ASN A 453 -7.15 -2.23 26.75
C ASN A 453 -8.58 -2.81 26.68
N PRO A 454 -9.60 -1.96 26.43
CA PRO A 454 -11.00 -2.37 26.45
C PRO A 454 -11.29 -3.57 25.56
N GLY A 455 -11.95 -4.59 26.13
CA GLY A 455 -12.36 -5.78 25.40
C GLY A 455 -11.35 -6.93 25.35
N TRP A 456 -10.15 -6.76 25.94
CA TRP A 456 -9.11 -7.78 26.04
C TRP A 456 -9.03 -8.41 27.44
#